data_2a14491ac192c549832f361cad9c09e5
#
_entry.id   2a14491ac192c549832f361cad9c09e5
#
_cell.length_a   1.000
_cell.length_b   1.000
_cell.length_c   1.000
_cell.angle_alpha   90.00
_cell.angle_beta   90.00
_cell.angle_gamma   90.00
#
_symmetry.space_group_name_H-M   'P 1'
#
loop_
_entity.id
_entity.type
_entity.pdbx_description
1 polymer ?
#
loop_
_entity_poly.entity_id
_entity_poly.type
_entity_poly.pdbx_seq_one_letter_code
_entity_poly.pdbx_strand_id
1 'polypeptide(L)'
;MKVICIDSFKLEYLEYAPYLKSLTEKYQYGKLKVPIGFEGGMEEFFKGKSDILAMFYKSENSSLKLTKYFSFLPRIALDVLINLHRLFKNNRRFFRTYNIPKNKLWKFDSSINKTPWQFTDLDYTLISELDKIAHKYGTKSEEVRGCIRELDDKLKNEDFDIVMSDHGMIDVKEAIKVPVNDDCFIDSTMARYWGECPELPLNKGKIIKVDKKWGDYVFLANPGVLICPSYFSKNPVKAMHGYEKGCEGFYITKKEGKKKDLTMQQLHYEAGIRI
;
A
#
# COMPACT_ATOMS: atom_id res chain seq x y z
N MET A 1 -16.10 4.08 17.26
CA MET A 1 -15.31 2.85 17.04
C MET A 1 -13.85 3.24 16.84
N LYS A 2 -12.96 2.64 17.64
CA LYS A 2 -11.51 2.91 17.57
C LYS A 2 -10.81 1.80 16.80
N VAL A 3 -10.11 2.16 15.73
CA VAL A 3 -9.39 1.25 14.84
C VAL A 3 -7.91 1.57 14.88
N ILE A 4 -7.08 0.58 15.18
CA ILE A 4 -5.62 0.69 15.13
C ILE A 4 -5.14 -0.13 13.93
N CYS A 5 -4.52 0.53 12.97
CA CYS A 5 -3.88 -0.11 11.83
C CYS A 5 -2.36 -0.19 12.06
N ILE A 6 -1.84 -1.40 12.10
CA ILE A 6 -0.40 -1.67 12.15
C ILE A 6 0.04 -2.03 10.73
N ASP A 7 0.65 -1.09 10.05
CA ASP A 7 1.13 -1.24 8.69
C ASP A 7 2.05 -2.45 8.55
N SER A 8 1.76 -3.33 7.58
CA SER A 8 2.51 -4.56 7.28
C SER A 8 2.45 -5.69 8.34
N PHE A 9 1.55 -5.66 9.31
CA PHE A 9 1.44 -6.73 10.29
C PHE A 9 0.77 -7.98 9.69
N LYS A 10 1.39 -9.15 9.88
CA LYS A 10 0.89 -10.44 9.37
C LYS A 10 0.42 -11.36 10.50
N LEU A 11 -0.48 -12.28 10.18
CA LEU A 11 -0.97 -13.26 11.16
C LEU A 11 0.18 -14.06 11.83
N GLU A 12 1.23 -14.38 11.06
CA GLU A 12 2.38 -15.13 11.55
C GLU A 12 3.17 -14.38 12.64
N TYR A 13 3.06 -13.05 12.69
CA TYR A 13 3.73 -12.21 13.68
C TYR A 13 3.14 -12.31 15.09
N LEU A 14 1.99 -12.98 15.26
CA LEU A 14 1.43 -13.30 16.57
C LEU A 14 2.37 -14.18 17.44
N GLU A 15 3.33 -14.88 16.84
CA GLU A 15 4.36 -15.60 17.61
C GLU A 15 5.26 -14.66 18.44
N TYR A 16 5.41 -13.39 18.01
CA TYR A 16 6.19 -12.35 18.69
C TYR A 16 5.33 -11.31 19.42
N ALA A 17 4.00 -11.47 19.40
CA ALA A 17 3.02 -10.55 19.97
C ALA A 17 2.11 -11.30 20.97
N PRO A 18 2.60 -11.62 22.18
CA PRO A 18 1.88 -12.47 23.14
C PRO A 18 0.56 -11.87 23.61
N TYR A 19 0.44 -10.54 23.72
CA TYR A 19 -0.82 -9.89 24.06
C TYR A 19 -1.86 -10.06 22.96
N LEU A 20 -1.55 -9.67 21.73
CA LEU A 20 -2.46 -9.87 20.59
C LEU A 20 -2.80 -11.36 20.41
N LYS A 21 -1.83 -12.24 20.62
CA LYS A 21 -2.06 -13.70 20.59
C LYS A 21 -3.08 -14.13 21.63
N SER A 22 -2.99 -13.64 22.86
CA SER A 22 -3.93 -14.00 23.94
C SER A 22 -5.36 -13.58 23.61
N LEU A 23 -5.55 -12.46 22.90
CA LEU A 23 -6.86 -11.99 22.48
C LEU A 23 -7.54 -12.93 21.48
N THR A 24 -6.76 -13.72 20.72
CA THR A 24 -7.30 -14.69 19.74
C THR A 24 -8.04 -15.86 20.37
N GLU A 25 -7.88 -16.07 21.67
CA GLU A 25 -8.61 -17.11 22.41
C GLU A 25 -10.10 -16.76 22.59
N LYS A 26 -10.41 -15.46 22.61
CA LYS A 26 -11.75 -14.95 22.86
C LYS A 26 -12.38 -14.31 21.62
N TYR A 27 -11.59 -13.58 20.84
CA TYR A 27 -12.08 -12.67 19.83
C TYR A 27 -11.89 -13.21 18.41
N GLN A 28 -12.73 -12.74 17.48
CA GLN A 28 -12.63 -13.08 16.08
C GLN A 28 -11.38 -12.45 15.46
N TYR A 29 -10.58 -13.27 14.78
CA TYR A 29 -9.34 -12.86 14.14
C TYR A 29 -9.07 -13.68 12.88
N GLY A 30 -8.11 -13.25 12.06
CA GLY A 30 -7.68 -14.04 10.90
C GLY A 30 -6.78 -13.29 9.96
N LYS A 31 -6.55 -13.90 8.81
CA LYS A 31 -5.90 -13.25 7.69
C LYS A 31 -6.85 -12.25 7.04
N LEU A 32 -6.29 -11.13 6.64
CA LEU A 32 -6.99 -10.10 5.90
C LEU A 32 -6.48 -10.10 4.46
N LYS A 33 -7.30 -10.59 3.54
CA LYS A 33 -6.99 -10.57 2.12
C LYS A 33 -7.13 -9.15 1.61
N VAL A 34 -6.04 -8.63 1.06
CA VAL A 34 -5.94 -7.26 0.55
C VAL A 34 -5.93 -7.25 -0.99
N PRO A 35 -6.38 -6.17 -1.62
CA PRO A 35 -6.25 -6.00 -3.06
C PRO A 35 -4.78 -5.98 -3.52
N ILE A 36 -4.58 -6.26 -4.80
CA ILE A 36 -3.27 -6.12 -5.43
C ILE A 36 -2.90 -4.64 -5.50
N GLY A 37 -1.61 -4.33 -5.31
CA GLY A 37 -1.11 -2.96 -5.43
C GLY A 37 -0.94 -2.25 -4.10
N PHE A 38 -0.81 -0.90 -4.14
CA PHE A 38 -0.35 -0.13 -2.98
C PHE A 38 -1.45 0.50 -2.14
N GLU A 39 -2.58 0.89 -2.75
CA GLU A 39 -3.53 1.79 -2.08
C GLU A 39 -4.94 1.20 -1.90
N GLY A 40 -5.24 0.14 -2.60
CA GLY A 40 -6.61 -0.41 -2.65
C GLY A 40 -7.15 -0.93 -1.32
N GLY A 41 -6.27 -1.44 -0.43
CA GLY A 41 -6.67 -2.06 0.83
C GLY A 41 -7.40 -1.10 1.77
N MET A 42 -6.83 0.08 1.99
CA MET A 42 -7.44 1.08 2.88
C MET A 42 -8.69 1.70 2.30
N GLU A 43 -8.73 1.91 0.97
CA GLU A 43 -9.95 2.36 0.30
C GLU A 43 -11.09 1.35 0.46
N GLU A 44 -10.78 0.06 0.30
CA GLU A 44 -11.74 -1.02 0.45
C GLU A 44 -12.25 -1.12 1.89
N PHE A 45 -11.37 -0.93 2.90
CA PHE A 45 -11.77 -0.90 4.31
C PHE A 45 -12.69 0.28 4.63
N PHE A 46 -12.36 1.50 4.18
CA PHE A 46 -13.16 2.69 4.53
C PHE A 46 -14.44 2.82 3.69
N LYS A 47 -14.44 2.38 2.45
CA LYS A 47 -15.57 2.56 1.52
C LYS A 47 -16.32 1.28 1.17
N GLY A 48 -15.90 0.12 1.66
CA GLY A 48 -16.48 -1.17 1.29
C GLY A 48 -16.24 -1.58 -0.16
N LYS A 49 -15.47 -0.81 -0.92
CA LYS A 49 -15.08 -1.10 -2.31
C LYS A 49 -13.79 -0.38 -2.66
N SER A 50 -12.99 -0.96 -3.56
CA SER A 50 -11.80 -0.33 -4.10
C SER A 50 -11.89 -0.21 -5.61
N ASP A 51 -11.53 0.97 -6.13
CA ASP A 51 -11.26 1.23 -7.53
C ASP A 51 -9.81 1.68 -7.77
N ILE A 52 -8.97 1.62 -6.74
CA ILE A 52 -7.59 2.09 -6.74
C ILE A 52 -6.64 0.90 -6.72
N LEU A 53 -5.91 0.71 -7.82
CA LEU A 53 -4.85 -0.28 -7.93
C LEU A 53 -3.49 0.29 -7.50
N ALA A 54 -3.25 1.57 -7.79
CA ALA A 54 -1.99 2.25 -7.55
C ALA A 54 -2.21 3.74 -7.28
N MET A 55 -1.16 4.41 -6.76
CA MET A 55 -1.22 5.83 -6.42
C MET A 55 -1.43 6.73 -7.64
N PHE A 56 -0.90 6.36 -8.80
CA PHE A 56 -0.93 7.15 -10.01
C PHE A 56 -1.68 6.46 -11.14
N TYR A 57 -2.41 7.24 -11.91
CA TYR A 57 -3.03 6.82 -13.17
C TYR A 57 -2.69 7.81 -14.28
N LYS A 58 -2.69 7.35 -15.52
CA LYS A 58 -2.50 8.22 -16.69
C LYS A 58 -3.77 9.00 -16.93
N SER A 59 -3.65 10.33 -17.07
CA SER A 59 -4.78 11.21 -17.33
C SER A 59 -4.43 12.28 -18.36
N GLU A 60 -5.26 12.43 -19.39
CA GLU A 60 -5.14 13.50 -20.36
C GLU A 60 -5.37 14.89 -19.74
N ASN A 61 -6.17 14.95 -18.68
CA ASN A 61 -6.51 16.15 -17.93
C ASN A 61 -5.82 16.20 -16.56
N SER A 62 -4.57 15.72 -16.49
CA SER A 62 -3.82 15.69 -15.24
C SER A 62 -3.77 17.04 -14.53
N SER A 63 -4.04 17.04 -13.24
CA SER A 63 -3.85 18.19 -12.34
C SER A 63 -2.39 18.61 -12.22
N LEU A 64 -1.47 17.74 -12.65
CA LEU A 64 -0.02 17.95 -12.61
C LEU A 64 0.54 18.56 -13.91
N LYS A 65 -0.29 18.98 -14.87
CA LYS A 65 0.16 19.60 -16.13
C LYS A 65 1.12 20.77 -15.93
N LEU A 66 0.98 21.52 -14.85
CA LEU A 66 1.90 22.61 -14.51
C LEU A 66 3.35 22.14 -14.33
N THR A 67 3.57 20.88 -13.91
CA THR A 67 4.92 20.33 -13.70
C THR A 67 5.72 20.22 -15.00
N LYS A 68 5.05 20.17 -16.16
CA LYS A 68 5.70 20.23 -17.47
C LYS A 68 6.58 21.47 -17.62
N TYR A 69 6.09 22.62 -17.17
CA TYR A 69 6.78 23.91 -17.28
C TYR A 69 7.84 24.11 -16.20
N PHE A 70 7.72 23.40 -15.07
CA PHE A 70 8.61 23.53 -13.92
C PHE A 70 9.54 22.32 -13.72
N SER A 71 9.65 21.44 -14.72
CA SER A 71 10.49 20.23 -14.64
C SER A 71 11.99 20.51 -14.42
N PHE A 72 12.44 21.73 -14.71
CA PHE A 72 13.80 22.20 -14.45
C PHE A 72 14.11 22.42 -12.96
N LEU A 73 13.08 22.63 -12.13
CA LEU A 73 13.27 22.86 -10.70
C LEU A 73 13.86 21.62 -10.00
N PRO A 74 14.62 21.83 -8.90
CA PRO A 74 14.99 20.75 -8.02
C PRO A 74 13.75 19.96 -7.53
N ARG A 75 13.89 18.66 -7.30
CA ARG A 75 12.74 17.80 -6.90
C ARG A 75 12.01 18.31 -5.66
N ILE A 76 12.77 18.79 -4.66
CA ILE A 76 12.17 19.34 -3.42
C ILE A 76 11.28 20.54 -3.74
N ALA A 77 11.72 21.45 -4.59
CA ALA A 77 10.90 22.61 -5.00
C ALA A 77 9.66 22.16 -5.78
N LEU A 78 9.80 21.15 -6.64
CA LEU A 78 8.68 20.57 -7.38
C LEU A 78 7.66 19.92 -6.45
N ASP A 79 8.11 19.14 -5.45
CA ASP A 79 7.25 18.53 -4.44
C ASP A 79 6.51 19.59 -3.62
N VAL A 80 7.18 20.68 -3.23
CA VAL A 80 6.53 21.81 -2.53
C VAL A 80 5.44 22.44 -3.40
N LEU A 81 5.74 22.70 -4.67
CA LEU A 81 4.79 23.33 -5.61
C LEU A 81 3.54 22.45 -5.84
N ILE A 82 3.75 21.14 -6.00
CA ILE A 82 2.67 20.17 -6.14
C ILE A 82 1.81 20.13 -4.86
N ASN A 83 2.42 20.11 -3.68
CA ASN A 83 1.69 20.05 -2.43
C ASN A 83 0.93 21.33 -2.14
N LEU A 84 1.48 22.51 -2.46
CA LEU A 84 0.76 23.78 -2.41
C LEU A 84 -0.46 23.77 -3.33
N HIS A 85 -0.29 23.35 -4.60
CA HIS A 85 -1.41 23.22 -5.53
C HIS A 85 -2.49 22.26 -5.02
N ARG A 86 -2.10 21.16 -4.39
CA ARG A 86 -3.03 20.19 -3.79
C ARG A 86 -3.77 20.75 -2.56
N LEU A 87 -3.13 21.57 -1.75
CA LEU A 87 -3.77 22.29 -0.65
C LEU A 87 -4.89 23.21 -1.14
N PHE A 88 -4.66 23.95 -2.21
CA PHE A 88 -5.70 24.79 -2.85
C PHE A 88 -6.89 23.96 -3.37
N LYS A 89 -6.69 22.67 -3.66
CA LYS A 89 -7.75 21.73 -4.04
C LYS A 89 -8.32 20.90 -2.86
N ASN A 90 -8.16 21.38 -1.63
CA ASN A 90 -8.60 20.69 -0.41
C ASN A 90 -8.00 19.28 -0.20
N ASN A 91 -6.86 19.01 -0.78
CA ASN A 91 -6.16 17.74 -0.58
C ASN A 91 -5.02 17.94 0.42
N ARG A 92 -5.23 17.51 1.66
CA ARG A 92 -4.29 17.73 2.77
C ARG A 92 -3.18 16.69 2.90
N ARG A 93 -3.20 15.59 2.13
CA ARG A 93 -2.15 14.57 2.20
C ARG A 93 -0.88 15.08 1.52
N PHE A 94 0.22 15.06 2.26
CA PHE A 94 1.53 15.39 1.70
C PHE A 94 1.95 14.34 0.65
N PHE A 95 2.42 14.83 -0.49
CA PHE A 95 2.72 14.02 -1.65
C PHE A 95 4.19 14.19 -2.04
N ARG A 96 4.89 13.08 -2.24
CA ARG A 96 6.26 13.09 -2.76
C ARG A 96 6.30 12.36 -4.09
N THR A 97 7.01 12.94 -5.06
CA THR A 97 7.13 12.37 -6.40
C THR A 97 8.21 11.31 -6.52
N TYR A 98 8.96 11.04 -5.46
CA TYR A 98 10.07 10.08 -5.38
C TYR A 98 10.85 9.97 -6.70
N ASN A 99 10.91 8.77 -7.29
CA ASN A 99 11.69 8.46 -8.47
C ASN A 99 10.95 8.63 -9.81
N ILE A 100 9.77 9.23 -9.81
CA ILE A 100 9.06 9.54 -11.06
C ILE A 100 9.91 10.51 -11.87
N PRO A 101 10.25 10.22 -13.13
CA PRO A 101 10.95 11.16 -13.98
C PRO A 101 10.19 12.48 -14.07
N LYS A 102 10.87 13.62 -13.80
CA LYS A 102 10.24 14.93 -13.74
C LYS A 102 9.52 15.29 -15.04
N ASN A 103 10.11 14.93 -16.17
CA ASN A 103 9.57 15.16 -17.51
C ASN A 103 8.35 14.31 -17.86
N LYS A 104 8.05 13.29 -17.06
CA LYS A 104 6.88 12.40 -17.25
C LYS A 104 5.75 12.69 -16.25
N LEU A 105 6.05 13.39 -15.16
CA LEU A 105 5.11 13.61 -14.05
C LEU A 105 3.79 14.24 -14.52
N TRP A 106 3.83 15.15 -15.48
CA TRP A 106 2.66 15.83 -16.02
C TRP A 106 1.68 14.91 -16.79
N LYS A 107 2.13 13.70 -17.17
CA LYS A 107 1.29 12.70 -17.85
C LYS A 107 0.42 11.92 -16.88
N PHE A 108 0.75 11.95 -15.59
CA PHE A 108 0.08 11.19 -14.56
C PHE A 108 -0.65 12.07 -13.56
N ASP A 109 -1.74 11.56 -13.03
CA ASP A 109 -2.45 12.16 -11.91
C ASP A 109 -2.45 11.24 -10.71
N SER A 110 -2.81 11.76 -9.55
CA SER A 110 -2.92 10.97 -8.32
C SER A 110 -4.35 10.50 -8.13
N SER A 111 -4.52 9.20 -7.91
CA SER A 111 -5.81 8.61 -7.56
C SER A 111 -6.27 9.00 -6.15
N ILE A 112 -5.33 9.46 -5.29
CA ILE A 112 -5.61 9.77 -3.90
C ILE A 112 -5.93 11.25 -3.78
N ASN A 113 -7.20 11.58 -3.90
CA ASN A 113 -7.67 12.96 -3.70
C ASN A 113 -7.88 13.30 -2.23
N LYS A 114 -8.31 12.32 -1.42
CA LYS A 114 -8.61 12.51 0.01
C LYS A 114 -8.25 11.23 0.75
N THR A 115 -7.75 11.36 1.98
CA THR A 115 -7.58 10.22 2.86
C THR A 115 -8.95 9.73 3.32
N PRO A 116 -9.34 8.47 3.09
CA PRO A 116 -10.69 7.99 3.42
C PRO A 116 -11.08 8.24 4.88
N TRP A 117 -10.13 8.08 5.81
CA TRP A 117 -10.35 8.30 7.25
C TRP A 117 -10.68 9.75 7.65
N GLN A 118 -10.53 10.72 6.76
CA GLN A 118 -10.95 12.11 7.03
C GLN A 118 -12.47 12.32 6.94
N PHE A 119 -13.20 11.31 6.50
CA PHE A 119 -14.65 11.37 6.23
C PHE A 119 -15.46 10.34 7.01
N THR A 120 -14.86 9.66 7.96
CA THR A 120 -15.52 8.69 8.82
C THR A 120 -15.49 9.18 10.27
N ASP A 121 -16.52 8.85 11.05
CA ASP A 121 -16.55 9.05 12.50
C ASP A 121 -15.69 8.01 13.24
N LEU A 122 -14.72 7.40 12.55
CA LEU A 122 -13.81 6.43 13.11
C LEU A 122 -12.64 7.15 13.81
N ASP A 123 -12.38 6.77 15.04
CA ASP A 123 -11.09 7.04 15.69
C ASP A 123 -10.05 6.09 15.11
N TYR A 124 -9.27 6.57 14.14
CA TYR A 124 -8.32 5.77 13.37
C TYR A 124 -6.88 6.17 13.65
N THR A 125 -6.08 5.20 14.06
CA THR A 125 -4.64 5.36 14.28
C THR A 125 -3.85 4.47 13.34
N LEU A 126 -2.91 5.05 12.58
CA LEU A 126 -1.95 4.32 11.73
C LEU A 126 -0.57 4.28 12.40
N ILE A 127 -0.02 3.09 12.55
CA ILE A 127 1.33 2.83 13.06
C ILE A 127 2.17 2.25 11.91
N SER A 128 3.12 3.03 11.37
CA SER A 128 3.87 2.70 10.14
C SER A 128 5.32 2.29 10.37
N GLU A 129 5.75 2.11 11.62
CA GLU A 129 7.14 1.77 11.96
C GLU A 129 7.53 0.39 11.44
N LEU A 130 6.64 -0.60 11.60
CA LEU A 130 6.90 -1.99 11.22
C LEU A 130 7.14 -2.13 9.72
N ASP A 131 6.35 -1.44 8.90
CA ASP A 131 6.51 -1.40 7.44
C ASP A 131 7.91 -0.91 7.04
N LYS A 132 8.34 0.23 7.58
CA LYS A 132 9.66 0.81 7.30
C LYS A 132 10.81 -0.12 7.69
N ILE A 133 10.69 -0.76 8.85
CA ILE A 133 11.70 -1.70 9.36
C ILE A 133 11.74 -2.95 8.47
N ALA A 134 10.58 -3.50 8.09
CA ALA A 134 10.51 -4.67 7.24
C ALA A 134 11.06 -4.41 5.83
N HIS A 135 10.78 -3.26 5.21
CA HIS A 135 11.40 -2.86 3.95
C HIS A 135 12.93 -2.84 4.02
N LYS A 136 13.49 -2.39 5.14
CA LYS A 136 14.93 -2.21 5.32
C LYS A 136 15.67 -3.50 5.67
N TYR A 137 15.09 -4.31 6.54
CA TYR A 137 15.79 -5.45 7.16
C TYR A 137 15.24 -6.82 6.73
N GLY A 138 14.05 -6.87 6.12
CA GLY A 138 13.36 -8.12 5.78
C GLY A 138 12.39 -8.55 6.87
N THR A 139 11.42 -9.41 6.48
CA THR A 139 10.26 -9.76 7.33
C THR A 139 10.60 -10.64 8.52
N LYS A 140 11.78 -11.27 8.53
CA LYS A 140 12.23 -12.23 9.58
C LYS A 140 13.38 -11.72 10.43
N SER A 141 13.75 -10.46 10.28
CA SER A 141 14.88 -9.86 10.99
C SER A 141 14.57 -9.67 12.48
N GLU A 142 15.63 -9.54 13.29
CA GLU A 142 15.46 -9.27 14.73
C GLU A 142 14.90 -7.88 14.99
N GLU A 143 15.18 -6.92 14.10
CA GLU A 143 14.60 -5.58 14.14
C GLU A 143 13.09 -5.61 13.98
N VAL A 144 12.57 -6.45 13.05
CA VAL A 144 11.12 -6.67 12.89
C VAL A 144 10.52 -7.31 14.14
N ARG A 145 11.16 -8.34 14.69
CA ARG A 145 10.68 -9.00 15.91
C ARG A 145 10.70 -8.05 17.11
N GLY A 146 11.74 -7.25 17.26
CA GLY A 146 11.85 -6.22 18.29
C GLY A 146 10.72 -5.20 18.19
N CYS A 147 10.49 -4.66 17.00
CA CYS A 147 9.41 -3.72 16.72
C CYS A 147 8.02 -4.32 17.05
N ILE A 148 7.78 -5.59 16.70
CA ILE A 148 6.51 -6.26 17.00
C ILE A 148 6.31 -6.36 18.52
N ARG A 149 7.34 -6.74 19.30
CA ARG A 149 7.25 -6.82 20.77
C ARG A 149 6.91 -5.46 21.39
N GLU A 150 7.59 -4.39 20.93
CA GLU A 150 7.32 -3.03 21.41
C GLU A 150 5.89 -2.57 21.08
N LEU A 151 5.40 -2.89 19.88
CA LEU A 151 4.03 -2.58 19.48
C LEU A 151 3.01 -3.36 20.32
N ASP A 152 3.24 -4.64 20.55
CA ASP A 152 2.39 -5.49 21.37
C ASP A 152 2.30 -4.98 22.81
N ASP A 153 3.42 -4.54 23.40
CA ASP A 153 3.46 -3.96 24.72
C ASP A 153 2.71 -2.61 24.82
N LYS A 154 2.80 -1.76 23.80
CA LYS A 154 2.03 -0.51 23.74
C LYS A 154 0.53 -0.78 23.66
N LEU A 155 0.11 -1.76 22.86
CA LEU A 155 -1.30 -2.11 22.68
C LEU A 155 -1.98 -2.62 23.97
N LYS A 156 -1.25 -3.13 24.95
CA LYS A 156 -1.82 -3.54 26.26
C LYS A 156 -2.52 -2.40 26.99
N ASN A 157 -2.06 -1.17 26.76
CA ASN A 157 -2.56 0.02 27.43
C ASN A 157 -3.52 0.83 26.54
N GLU A 158 -3.82 0.34 25.34
CA GLU A 158 -4.72 0.99 24.40
C GLU A 158 -6.08 0.31 24.38
N ASP A 159 -7.13 1.13 24.42
CA ASP A 159 -8.46 0.63 24.09
C ASP A 159 -8.63 0.63 22.56
N PHE A 160 -9.31 -0.38 22.01
CA PHE A 160 -9.60 -0.49 20.58
C PHE A 160 -10.79 -1.42 20.35
N ASP A 161 -11.48 -1.24 19.25
CA ASP A 161 -12.51 -2.16 18.77
C ASP A 161 -11.92 -3.13 17.73
N ILE A 162 -10.98 -2.64 16.92
CA ILE A 162 -10.32 -3.38 15.84
C ILE A 162 -8.83 -3.05 15.84
N VAL A 163 -7.98 -4.09 15.82
CA VAL A 163 -6.59 -3.98 15.34
C VAL A 163 -6.52 -4.68 14.01
N MET A 164 -5.96 -4.02 13.01
CA MET A 164 -5.83 -4.57 11.67
C MET A 164 -4.52 -4.16 11.02
N SER A 165 -4.23 -4.75 9.88
CA SER A 165 -3.16 -4.32 8.98
C SER A 165 -3.74 -4.01 7.61
N ASP A 166 -3.23 -2.99 6.96
CA ASP A 166 -3.58 -2.64 5.59
C ASP A 166 -3.07 -3.65 4.56
N HIS A 167 -1.94 -4.31 4.85
CA HIS A 167 -1.35 -5.42 4.10
C HIS A 167 -0.34 -6.20 4.95
N GLY A 168 0.15 -7.30 4.41
CA GLY A 168 1.36 -7.97 4.87
C GLY A 168 2.52 -7.69 3.92
N MET A 169 3.67 -8.33 4.19
CA MET A 169 4.91 -8.14 3.42
C MET A 169 5.64 -9.46 3.24
N ILE A 170 6.38 -9.61 2.14
CA ILE A 170 7.21 -10.78 1.86
C ILE A 170 8.64 -10.36 1.50
N ASP A 171 9.61 -11.23 1.81
CA ASP A 171 11.01 -10.98 1.50
C ASP A 171 11.24 -10.97 -0.01
N VAL A 172 12.04 -10.01 -0.47
CA VAL A 172 12.51 -9.92 -1.84
C VAL A 172 13.59 -10.98 -2.06
N LYS A 173 13.38 -11.84 -3.05
CA LYS A 173 14.31 -12.90 -3.44
C LYS A 173 15.15 -12.51 -4.64
N GLU A 174 14.58 -11.68 -5.52
CA GLU A 174 15.20 -11.28 -6.78
C GLU A 174 14.73 -9.88 -7.16
N ALA A 175 15.64 -9.08 -7.71
CA ALA A 175 15.31 -7.80 -8.33
C ALA A 175 15.50 -7.89 -9.85
N ILE A 176 14.50 -7.45 -10.60
CA ILE A 176 14.52 -7.43 -12.06
C ILE A 176 14.36 -6.01 -12.60
N LYS A 177 14.83 -5.81 -13.82
CA LYS A 177 14.51 -4.63 -14.63
C LYS A 177 13.46 -5.00 -15.67
N VAL A 178 12.60 -4.05 -15.97
CA VAL A 178 11.64 -4.15 -17.07
C VAL A 178 11.89 -3.03 -18.08
N PRO A 179 11.44 -3.16 -19.32
CA PRO A 179 11.56 -2.10 -20.32
C PRO A 179 10.93 -0.80 -19.83
N VAL A 180 11.54 0.33 -20.16
CA VAL A 180 11.05 1.68 -19.84
C VAL A 180 10.83 2.44 -21.14
N ASN A 181 9.61 2.86 -21.37
CA ASN A 181 9.23 3.72 -22.50
C ASN A 181 8.59 5.04 -22.01
N ASP A 182 8.17 5.88 -22.93
CA ASP A 182 7.60 7.20 -22.59
C ASP A 182 6.21 7.13 -21.97
N ASP A 183 5.52 6.01 -22.14
CA ASP A 183 4.18 5.77 -21.63
C ASP A 183 4.12 4.58 -20.67
N CYS A 184 5.10 4.49 -19.76
CA CYS A 184 5.11 3.49 -18.70
C CYS A 184 5.19 4.13 -17.31
N PHE A 185 4.73 3.38 -16.31
CA PHE A 185 4.91 3.68 -14.90
C PHE A 185 5.33 2.39 -14.16
N ILE A 186 6.47 2.46 -13.48
CA ILE A 186 7.03 1.30 -12.77
C ILE A 186 6.74 1.44 -11.29
N ASP A 187 5.77 0.67 -10.81
CA ASP A 187 5.53 0.41 -9.40
C ASP A 187 6.44 -0.75 -8.96
N SER A 188 6.75 -0.90 -7.69
CA SER A 188 7.74 -1.91 -7.24
C SER A 188 7.37 -3.36 -7.56
N THR A 189 6.08 -3.68 -7.63
CA THR A 189 5.55 -5.03 -7.92
C THR A 189 4.78 -5.09 -9.23
N MET A 190 4.59 -3.93 -9.87
CA MET A 190 3.89 -3.82 -11.15
C MET A 190 4.66 -2.91 -12.10
N ALA A 191 4.55 -3.21 -13.39
CA ALA A 191 4.93 -2.32 -14.46
C ALA A 191 3.73 -2.10 -15.38
N ARG A 192 3.35 -0.85 -15.55
CA ARG A 192 2.15 -0.44 -16.27
C ARG A 192 2.53 0.29 -17.55
N TYR A 193 1.95 -0.13 -18.67
CA TYR A 193 2.24 0.40 -20.00
C TYR A 193 0.95 0.84 -20.67
N TRP A 194 1.04 1.95 -21.41
CA TRP A 194 -0.03 2.45 -22.27
C TRP A 194 0.47 2.46 -23.71
N GLY A 195 -0.39 2.02 -24.66
CA GLY A 195 -0.06 1.84 -26.06
C GLY A 195 0.56 0.47 -26.35
N GLU A 196 1.80 0.41 -26.80
CA GLU A 196 2.45 -0.85 -27.17
C GLU A 196 2.95 -1.63 -25.95
N CYS A 197 2.72 -2.96 -25.96
CA CYS A 197 3.26 -3.85 -24.96
C CYS A 197 4.73 -4.16 -25.28
N PRO A 198 5.68 -3.83 -24.40
CA PRO A 198 7.07 -4.22 -24.61
C PRO A 198 7.25 -5.73 -24.36
N GLU A 199 8.41 -6.26 -24.72
CA GLU A 199 8.79 -7.62 -24.34
C GLU A 199 8.99 -7.69 -22.82
N LEU A 200 8.17 -8.50 -22.14
CA LEU A 200 8.13 -8.62 -20.69
C LEU A 200 8.65 -9.97 -20.21
N PRO A 201 9.32 -10.03 -19.05
CA PRO A 201 9.86 -11.27 -18.50
C PRO A 201 8.75 -12.14 -17.88
N LEU A 202 7.94 -12.80 -18.71
CA LEU A 202 6.76 -13.58 -18.27
C LEU A 202 7.09 -14.76 -17.34
N ASN A 203 8.33 -15.22 -17.31
CA ASN A 203 8.81 -16.19 -16.32
C ASN A 203 8.95 -15.59 -14.90
N LYS A 204 8.93 -14.27 -14.77
CA LYS A 204 9.03 -13.53 -13.49
C LYS A 204 7.73 -12.88 -13.06
N GLY A 205 6.67 -13.04 -13.85
CA GLY A 205 5.37 -12.44 -13.57
C GLY A 205 4.34 -12.77 -14.64
N LYS A 206 3.24 -12.05 -14.63
CA LYS A 206 2.15 -12.22 -15.59
C LYS A 206 1.54 -10.87 -15.98
N ILE A 207 0.90 -10.84 -17.14
CA ILE A 207 0.06 -9.71 -17.53
C ILE A 207 -1.34 -9.91 -16.92
N ILE A 208 -1.86 -8.89 -16.25
CA ILE A 208 -3.22 -8.86 -15.71
C ILE A 208 -4.09 -7.84 -16.45
N LYS A 209 -5.39 -8.10 -16.50
CA LYS A 209 -6.38 -7.17 -17.05
C LYS A 209 -6.91 -6.27 -15.93
N VAL A 210 -6.89 -4.97 -16.17
CA VAL A 210 -7.39 -3.94 -15.25
C VAL A 210 -8.10 -2.85 -16.06
N ASP A 211 -8.69 -1.87 -15.38
CA ASP A 211 -9.21 -0.68 -16.05
C ASP A 211 -8.07 0.07 -16.78
N LYS A 212 -8.35 0.53 -18.00
CA LYS A 212 -7.37 1.21 -18.88
C LYS A 212 -6.71 2.45 -18.25
N LYS A 213 -7.36 3.09 -17.29
CA LYS A 213 -6.75 4.21 -16.54
C LYS A 213 -5.48 3.78 -15.81
N TRP A 214 -5.37 2.49 -15.45
CA TRP A 214 -4.21 1.91 -14.76
C TRP A 214 -3.13 1.39 -15.71
N GLY A 215 -3.48 1.12 -16.96
CA GLY A 215 -2.59 0.64 -18.02
C GLY A 215 -3.33 -0.22 -19.04
N ASP A 216 -2.91 -0.17 -20.30
CA ASP A 216 -3.38 -1.11 -21.33
C ASP A 216 -2.78 -2.50 -21.08
N TYR A 217 -1.55 -2.53 -20.57
CA TYR A 217 -0.83 -3.75 -20.16
C TYR A 217 -0.25 -3.54 -18.77
N VAL A 218 -0.62 -4.39 -17.84
CA VAL A 218 -0.10 -4.37 -16.47
C VAL A 218 0.61 -5.69 -16.19
N PHE A 219 1.94 -5.62 -16.12
CA PHE A 219 2.78 -6.74 -15.70
C PHE A 219 2.81 -6.76 -14.16
N LEU A 220 2.37 -7.86 -13.57
CA LEU A 220 2.43 -8.11 -12.14
C LEU A 220 3.53 -9.12 -11.86
N ALA A 221 4.52 -8.73 -11.07
CA ALA A 221 5.64 -9.59 -10.69
C ALA A 221 5.18 -10.73 -9.77
N ASN A 222 5.85 -11.87 -9.90
CA ASN A 222 5.64 -13.01 -9.00
C ASN A 222 6.03 -12.64 -7.55
N PRO A 223 5.41 -13.27 -6.53
CA PRO A 223 5.76 -13.03 -5.14
C PRO A 223 7.27 -13.20 -4.86
N GLY A 224 7.87 -12.14 -4.29
CA GLY A 224 9.31 -12.08 -4.02
C GLY A 224 10.17 -11.55 -5.18
N VAL A 225 9.59 -11.26 -6.34
CA VAL A 225 10.28 -10.58 -7.44
C VAL A 225 10.01 -9.09 -7.36
N LEU A 226 11.05 -8.28 -7.20
CA LEU A 226 10.97 -6.82 -7.14
C LEU A 226 11.34 -6.20 -8.48
N ILE A 227 10.53 -5.30 -8.99
CA ILE A 227 10.90 -4.47 -10.13
C ILE A 227 11.66 -3.25 -9.61
N CYS A 228 12.95 -3.15 -9.96
CA CYS A 228 13.82 -2.07 -9.50
C CYS A 228 14.84 -1.67 -10.57
N PRO A 229 15.06 -0.37 -10.84
CA PRO A 229 14.48 0.78 -10.15
C PRO A 229 12.99 0.99 -10.45
N SER A 230 12.28 1.58 -9.48
CA SER A 230 10.87 1.93 -9.57
C SER A 230 10.62 3.36 -9.04
N TYR A 231 9.37 3.82 -9.06
CA TYR A 231 9.05 5.10 -8.43
C TYR A 231 9.27 5.06 -6.90
N PHE A 232 9.10 3.91 -6.30
CA PHE A 232 9.26 3.70 -4.84
C PHE A 232 10.73 3.77 -4.42
N SER A 233 11.63 3.04 -5.11
CA SER A 233 13.05 3.00 -4.77
C SER A 233 13.95 2.84 -5.99
N LYS A 234 15.15 3.46 -5.93
CA LYS A 234 16.22 3.25 -6.91
C LYS A 234 17.01 1.97 -6.67
N ASN A 235 17.07 1.52 -5.42
CA ASN A 235 17.79 0.33 -4.99
C ASN A 235 16.81 -0.72 -4.47
N PRO A 236 17.12 -2.00 -4.60
CA PRO A 236 16.29 -3.05 -4.03
C PRO A 236 16.14 -2.91 -2.52
N VAL A 237 14.91 -3.12 -2.04
CA VAL A 237 14.58 -3.27 -0.61
C VAL A 237 14.62 -4.74 -0.20
N LYS A 238 14.62 -5.04 1.09
CA LYS A 238 14.70 -6.42 1.59
C LYS A 238 13.35 -7.14 1.60
N ALA A 239 12.26 -6.41 1.75
CA ALA A 239 10.91 -6.93 1.70
C ALA A 239 9.99 -5.95 0.98
N MET A 240 8.89 -6.46 0.39
CA MET A 240 7.93 -5.67 -0.38
C MET A 240 6.52 -6.25 -0.28
N HIS A 241 5.53 -5.41 -0.47
CA HIS A 241 4.10 -5.73 -0.50
C HIS A 241 3.49 -5.42 -1.88
N GLY A 242 2.17 -5.63 -2.04
CA GLY A 242 1.46 -5.35 -3.29
C GLY A 242 1.40 -6.51 -4.28
N TYR A 243 1.92 -7.68 -3.92
CA TYR A 243 1.80 -8.90 -4.70
C TYR A 243 0.39 -9.52 -4.60
N GLU A 244 0.07 -10.39 -5.54
CA GLU A 244 -1.21 -11.11 -5.55
C GLU A 244 -1.37 -12.08 -4.37
N LYS A 245 -0.26 -12.62 -3.85
CA LYS A 245 -0.24 -13.62 -2.78
C LYS A 245 0.89 -13.35 -1.80
N GLY A 246 0.69 -13.77 -0.54
CA GLY A 246 1.68 -13.67 0.51
C GLY A 246 1.75 -12.30 1.19
N CYS A 247 0.91 -11.37 0.78
CA CYS A 247 0.77 -10.04 1.37
C CYS A 247 -0.55 -9.89 2.14
N GLU A 248 -1.13 -11.01 2.60
CA GLU A 248 -2.29 -10.96 3.47
C GLU A 248 -1.91 -10.26 4.78
N GLY A 249 -2.72 -9.30 5.17
CA GLY A 249 -2.63 -8.65 6.47
C GLY A 249 -3.23 -9.51 7.59
N PHE A 250 -3.43 -8.88 8.72
CA PHE A 250 -4.03 -9.45 9.93
C PHE A 250 -5.18 -8.57 10.39
N TYR A 251 -6.15 -9.18 11.09
CA TYR A 251 -7.12 -8.43 11.87
C TYR A 251 -7.53 -9.20 13.12
N ILE A 252 -7.93 -8.46 14.14
CA ILE A 252 -8.64 -8.92 15.32
C ILE A 252 -9.70 -7.88 15.71
N THR A 253 -10.91 -8.33 16.07
CA THR A 253 -12.01 -7.47 16.50
C THR A 253 -12.41 -7.85 17.93
N LYS A 254 -12.95 -6.92 18.72
CA LYS A 254 -13.52 -7.23 20.05
C LYS A 254 -14.88 -7.95 19.98
N LYS A 255 -15.22 -8.53 18.83
CA LYS A 255 -16.37 -9.42 18.68
C LYS A 255 -15.96 -10.84 19.05
N GLU A 256 -16.72 -11.49 19.92
CA GLU A 256 -16.46 -12.89 20.25
C GLU A 256 -16.55 -13.78 19.01
N GLY A 257 -15.60 -14.70 18.87
CA GLY A 257 -15.55 -15.55 17.70
C GLY A 257 -14.29 -16.38 17.59
N LYS A 258 -14.20 -17.09 16.47
CA LYS A 258 -13.06 -17.95 16.13
C LYS A 258 -12.29 -17.37 14.95
N LYS A 259 -11.20 -18.03 14.59
CA LYS A 259 -10.43 -17.71 13.39
C LYS A 259 -11.30 -17.75 12.14
N LYS A 260 -11.30 -16.64 11.39
CA LYS A 260 -12.03 -16.46 10.14
C LYS A 260 -11.24 -15.54 9.22
N ASP A 261 -10.87 -16.00 8.05
CA ASP A 261 -10.19 -15.14 7.08
C ASP A 261 -11.23 -14.29 6.33
N LEU A 262 -10.92 -12.98 6.17
CA LEU A 262 -11.80 -12.00 5.55
C LEU A 262 -11.10 -11.24 4.43
N THR A 263 -11.86 -10.63 3.54
CA THR A 263 -11.39 -9.53 2.69
C THR A 263 -11.53 -8.20 3.45
N MET A 264 -10.86 -7.15 2.99
CA MET A 264 -11.03 -5.79 3.51
C MET A 264 -12.48 -5.34 3.44
N GLN A 265 -13.16 -5.66 2.34
CA GLN A 265 -14.57 -5.34 2.15
C GLN A 265 -15.46 -6.07 3.18
N GLN A 266 -15.19 -7.36 3.42
CA GLN A 266 -15.94 -8.11 4.43
C GLN A 266 -15.72 -7.54 5.84
N LEU A 267 -14.48 -7.15 6.18
CA LEU A 267 -14.17 -6.52 7.46
C LEU A 267 -14.91 -5.18 7.60
N HIS A 268 -14.98 -4.37 6.55
CA HIS A 268 -15.78 -3.13 6.51
C HIS A 268 -17.24 -3.38 6.93
N TYR A 269 -17.89 -4.35 6.31
CA TYR A 269 -19.30 -4.67 6.61
C TYR A 269 -19.48 -5.30 8.00
N GLU A 270 -18.58 -6.20 8.41
CA GLU A 270 -18.64 -6.80 9.75
C GLU A 270 -18.41 -5.79 10.88
N ALA A 271 -17.62 -4.76 10.62
CA ALA A 271 -17.39 -3.64 11.52
C ALA A 271 -18.57 -2.66 11.59
N GLY A 272 -19.52 -2.76 10.68
CA GLY A 272 -20.68 -1.85 10.63
C GLY A 272 -20.31 -0.41 10.31
N ILE A 273 -19.23 -0.22 9.55
CA ILE A 273 -18.79 1.12 9.12
C ILE A 273 -19.87 1.69 8.20
N ARG A 274 -20.44 2.84 8.59
CA ARG A 274 -21.39 3.59 7.77
C ARG A 274 -20.64 4.72 7.07
N ILE A 275 -20.88 4.87 5.77
CA ILE A 275 -20.31 5.94 4.94
C ILE A 275 -21.30 7.10 4.92
#